data_d6deaeaf6b3f2aef444d368cd8c2d29e
#
_entry.id   d6deaeaf6b3f2aef444d368cd8c2d29e
#
_cell.length_a   1.000
_cell.length_b   1.000
_cell.length_c   1.000
_cell.angle_alpha   90.00
_cell.angle_beta   90.00
_cell.angle_gamma   90.00
#
_symmetry.space_group_name_H-M   'P 1'
#
loop_
_entity.id
_entity.type
_entity.pdbx_description
1 polymer ?
#
loop_
_entity_poly.entity_id
_entity_poly.type
_entity_poly.pdbx_seq_one_letter_code
_entity_poly.pdbx_strand_id
1 'polypeptide(L)'
;MQLVYMYIDSPVGALKLVAHDSALVAVMWDNEDHKRVRLAQLVESPQHPILLKVKQQLAEYFAGQRQQFDLTLDFQGTIFQQRVWQALLSIPYGETCSYKDIARQLGNEKAVRAVGAANGRNPISIIAPCHRVIGS
;
A
#
# COMPACT_ATOMS: atom_id res chain seq x y z
N MET A 1 0.76 0.43 20.55
CA MET A 1 1.33 -0.53 19.61
C MET A 1 2.57 0.07 18.96
N GLN A 2 3.71 -0.58 19.09
CA GLN A 2 4.96 -0.08 18.55
C GLN A 2 5.05 -0.35 17.04
N LEU A 3 5.33 0.69 16.27
CA LEU A 3 5.62 0.56 14.85
C LEU A 3 7.13 0.45 14.65
N VAL A 4 7.52 -0.45 13.76
CA VAL A 4 8.93 -0.68 13.39
C VAL A 4 9.11 -0.43 11.91
N TYR A 5 10.34 -0.08 11.50
CA TYR A 5 10.59 0.22 10.10
C TYR A 5 11.96 -0.24 9.64
N MET A 6 12.12 -0.34 8.33
CA MET A 6 13.42 -0.48 7.68
C MET A 6 13.36 0.18 6.30
N TYR A 7 14.52 0.52 5.76
CA TYR A 7 14.65 0.98 4.39
C TYR A 7 15.18 -0.15 3.51
N ILE A 8 14.70 -0.20 2.27
CA ILE A 8 15.24 -1.10 1.26
C ILE A 8 15.49 -0.33 -0.04
N ASP A 9 16.44 -0.80 -0.85
CA ASP A 9 16.60 -0.32 -2.21
C ASP A 9 15.69 -1.13 -3.14
N SER A 10 15.22 -0.49 -4.21
CA SER A 10 14.40 -1.17 -5.20
C SER A 10 14.63 -0.54 -6.58
N PRO A 11 14.16 -1.20 -7.66
CA PRO A 11 14.23 -0.62 -9.01
C PRO A 11 13.48 0.70 -9.15
N VAL A 12 12.54 0.99 -8.25
CA VAL A 12 11.77 2.22 -8.26
C VAL A 12 12.22 3.23 -7.21
N GLY A 13 13.38 3.01 -6.58
CA GLY A 13 13.97 3.89 -5.57
C GLY A 13 13.94 3.30 -4.18
N ALA A 14 14.43 4.08 -3.22
CA ALA A 14 14.46 3.65 -1.82
C ALA A 14 13.04 3.64 -1.24
N LEU A 15 12.70 2.55 -0.57
CA LEU A 15 11.39 2.35 0.05
C LEU A 15 11.55 2.23 1.57
N LYS A 16 10.59 2.80 2.30
CA LYS A 16 10.45 2.65 3.73
C LYS A 16 9.32 1.68 4.02
N LEU A 17 9.62 0.60 4.71
CA LEU A 17 8.64 -0.41 5.13
C LEU A 17 8.32 -0.22 6.59
N VAL A 18 7.04 -0.18 6.94
CA VAL A 18 6.58 0.02 8.32
C VAL A 18 5.61 -1.10 8.70
N ALA A 19 5.81 -1.68 9.88
CA ALA A 19 4.98 -2.76 10.39
C ALA A 19 4.79 -2.66 11.90
N HIS A 20 3.82 -3.38 12.42
CA HIS A 20 3.77 -3.73 13.84
C HIS A 20 4.00 -5.24 13.99
N ASP A 21 3.75 -5.80 15.16
CA ASP A 21 4.12 -7.18 15.46
C ASP A 21 3.47 -8.22 14.55
N SER A 22 2.32 -7.92 13.96
CA SER A 22 1.55 -8.93 13.23
C SER A 22 1.18 -8.54 11.79
N ALA A 23 1.45 -7.30 11.36
CA ALA A 23 1.01 -6.86 10.02
C ALA A 23 1.84 -5.70 9.48
N LEU A 24 1.84 -5.61 8.15
CA LEU A 24 2.41 -4.49 7.42
C LEU A 24 1.46 -3.29 7.49
N VAL A 25 2.00 -2.11 7.77
CA VAL A 25 1.25 -0.87 7.92
C VAL A 25 1.49 0.07 6.74
N ALA A 26 2.70 0.13 6.21
CA ALA A 26 3.03 1.06 5.13
C ALA A 26 4.20 0.58 4.27
N VAL A 27 4.14 0.96 2.99
CA VAL A 27 5.26 0.94 2.05
C VAL A 27 5.26 2.31 1.39
N MET A 28 6.33 3.09 1.58
CA MET A 28 6.40 4.46 1.11
C MET A 28 7.74 4.72 0.45
N TRP A 29 7.77 5.65 -0.51
CA TRP A 29 9.05 6.14 -1.02
C TRP A 29 9.72 7.02 0.03
N ASP A 30 11.04 6.90 0.14
CA ASP A 30 11.81 7.68 1.12
C ASP A 30 11.68 9.19 0.92
N ASN A 31 11.55 9.62 -0.35
CA ASN A 31 11.50 11.03 -0.71
C ASN A 31 10.09 11.59 -0.90
N GLU A 32 9.04 10.84 -0.53
CA GLU A 32 7.68 11.35 -0.72
C GLU A 32 7.26 12.31 0.40
N ASP A 33 6.17 13.06 0.16
CA ASP A 33 5.62 14.01 1.12
C ASP A 33 5.17 13.29 2.39
N HIS A 34 5.80 13.64 3.52
CA HIS A 34 5.48 13.05 4.82
C HIS A 34 4.05 13.34 5.28
N LYS A 35 3.39 14.35 4.70
CA LYS A 35 2.00 14.67 5.04
C LYS A 35 1.00 13.74 4.40
N ARG A 36 1.40 13.01 3.36
CA ARG A 36 0.51 12.08 2.64
C ARG A 36 0.09 10.92 3.55
N VAL A 37 1.04 10.37 4.29
CA VAL A 37 0.80 9.28 5.24
C VAL A 37 1.45 9.66 6.55
N ARG A 38 0.65 9.78 7.61
CA ARG A 38 1.16 10.15 8.95
C ARG A 38 1.17 8.92 9.83
N LEU A 39 2.32 8.66 10.43
CA LEU A 39 2.53 7.52 11.31
C LEU A 39 3.05 8.01 12.66
N ALA A 40 2.73 7.24 13.72
CA ALA A 40 3.24 7.49 15.06
C ALA A 40 4.75 7.23 15.12
N GLN A 41 5.33 7.33 16.31
CA GLN A 41 6.76 7.10 16.50
C GLN A 41 7.18 5.73 15.99
N LEU A 42 8.30 5.70 15.26
CA LEU A 42 8.83 4.51 14.64
C LEU A 42 10.18 4.14 15.24
N VAL A 43 10.45 2.84 15.36
CA VAL A 43 11.74 2.31 15.79
C VAL A 43 12.32 1.49 14.64
N GLU A 44 13.57 1.76 14.29
CA GLU A 44 14.26 0.99 13.26
C GLU A 44 14.48 -0.45 13.71
N SER A 45 14.04 -1.42 12.89
CA SER A 45 14.16 -2.84 13.23
C SER A 45 14.35 -3.67 11.96
N PRO A 46 15.57 -3.65 11.37
CA PRO A 46 15.81 -4.29 10.08
C PRO A 46 15.75 -5.83 10.14
N GLN A 47 15.63 -6.41 11.32
CA GLN A 47 15.53 -7.86 11.49
C GLN A 47 14.12 -8.32 11.85
N HIS A 48 13.14 -7.42 11.89
CA HIS A 48 11.77 -7.78 12.25
C HIS A 48 11.19 -8.76 11.20
N PRO A 49 10.59 -9.89 11.64
CA PRO A 49 10.14 -10.93 10.71
C PRO A 49 9.16 -10.45 9.63
N ILE A 50 8.21 -9.57 10.00
CA ILE A 50 7.25 -9.01 9.03
C ILE A 50 7.99 -8.20 7.97
N LEU A 51 8.91 -7.32 8.38
CA LEU A 51 9.67 -6.48 7.44
C LEU A 51 10.53 -7.31 6.52
N LEU A 52 11.17 -8.36 7.02
CA LEU A 52 11.99 -9.26 6.20
C LEU A 52 11.15 -10.00 5.17
N LYS A 53 9.95 -10.43 5.55
CA LYS A 53 9.02 -11.10 4.63
C LYS A 53 8.58 -10.15 3.52
N VAL A 54 8.26 -8.91 3.86
CA VAL A 54 7.87 -7.89 2.88
C VAL A 54 9.02 -7.61 1.92
N LYS A 55 10.23 -7.42 2.46
CA LYS A 55 11.45 -7.20 1.65
C LYS A 55 11.63 -8.32 0.63
N GLN A 56 11.52 -9.56 1.07
CA GLN A 56 11.67 -10.73 0.19
C GLN A 56 10.61 -10.72 -0.92
N GLN A 57 9.35 -10.52 -0.56
CA GLN A 57 8.27 -10.55 -1.54
C GLN A 57 8.34 -9.40 -2.53
N LEU A 58 8.73 -8.21 -2.10
CA LEU A 58 8.95 -7.08 -3.01
C LEU A 58 10.09 -7.39 -3.99
N ALA A 59 11.18 -7.98 -3.52
CA ALA A 59 12.29 -8.38 -4.39
C ALA A 59 11.82 -9.40 -5.45
N GLU A 60 11.02 -10.38 -5.05
CA GLU A 60 10.44 -11.37 -5.96
C GLU A 60 9.51 -10.71 -6.98
N TYR A 61 8.70 -9.74 -6.53
CA TYR A 61 7.79 -9.01 -7.41
C TYR A 61 8.55 -8.23 -8.48
N PHE A 62 9.57 -7.49 -8.08
CA PHE A 62 10.37 -6.71 -9.03
C PHE A 62 11.21 -7.59 -9.97
N ALA A 63 11.56 -8.80 -9.54
CA ALA A 63 12.26 -9.76 -10.38
C ALA A 63 11.34 -10.53 -11.35
N GLY A 64 10.05 -10.26 -11.33
CA GLY A 64 9.07 -10.95 -12.17
C GLY A 64 8.72 -12.36 -11.70
N GLN A 65 9.08 -12.70 -10.46
CA GLN A 65 8.87 -14.03 -9.89
C GLN A 65 7.57 -14.15 -9.09
N ARG A 66 6.90 -13.01 -8.86
CA ARG A 66 5.69 -12.94 -8.04
C ARG A 66 4.75 -11.88 -8.61
N GLN A 67 3.46 -12.20 -8.68
CA GLN A 67 2.42 -11.26 -9.11
C GLN A 67 1.47 -10.86 -7.98
N GLN A 68 1.40 -11.67 -6.93
CA GLN A 68 0.53 -11.45 -5.77
C GLN A 68 1.35 -11.51 -4.49
N PHE A 69 0.89 -10.79 -3.48
CA PHE A 69 1.57 -10.77 -2.18
C PHE A 69 0.79 -11.60 -1.16
N ASP A 70 1.53 -12.38 -0.37
CA ASP A 70 1.00 -13.18 0.72
C ASP A 70 1.44 -12.54 2.04
N LEU A 71 0.73 -11.48 2.43
CA LEU A 71 1.08 -10.64 3.58
C LEU A 71 -0.18 -10.26 4.33
N THR A 72 -0.07 -10.16 5.65
CA THR A 72 -1.13 -9.55 6.46
C THR A 72 -0.95 -8.04 6.43
N LEU A 73 -2.00 -7.32 6.04
CA LEU A 73 -1.98 -5.87 5.92
C LEU A 73 -2.89 -5.24 6.97
N ASP A 74 -2.43 -4.13 7.54
CA ASP A 74 -3.23 -3.33 8.46
C ASP A 74 -3.34 -1.91 7.91
N PHE A 75 -4.40 -1.66 7.17
CA PHE A 75 -4.69 -0.33 6.62
C PHE A 75 -5.20 0.59 7.73
N GLN A 76 -4.42 1.58 8.08
CA GLN A 76 -4.78 2.57 9.10
C GLN A 76 -5.35 3.81 8.42
N GLY A 77 -6.63 4.06 8.61
CA GLY A 77 -7.34 5.19 8.01
C GLY A 77 -8.83 5.13 8.34
N THR A 78 -9.61 6.01 7.72
CA THR A 78 -11.06 6.00 7.88
C THR A 78 -11.68 4.71 7.33
N ILE A 79 -12.91 4.43 7.70
CA ILE A 79 -13.62 3.25 7.18
C ILE A 79 -13.72 3.33 5.65
N PHE A 80 -14.05 4.51 5.12
CA PHE A 80 -14.14 4.69 3.66
C PHE A 80 -12.77 4.46 2.99
N GLN A 81 -11.70 5.03 3.52
CA GLN A 81 -10.36 4.84 2.99
C GLN A 81 -9.97 3.36 3.00
N GLN A 82 -10.24 2.67 4.10
CA GLN A 82 -9.95 1.23 4.20
C GLN A 82 -10.70 0.44 3.12
N ARG A 83 -11.95 0.79 2.85
CA ARG A 83 -12.74 0.13 1.81
C ARG A 83 -12.14 0.36 0.42
N VAL A 84 -11.70 1.59 0.13
CA VAL A 84 -11.03 1.89 -1.14
C VAL A 84 -9.74 1.07 -1.26
N TRP A 85 -8.90 1.06 -0.24
CA TRP A 85 -7.62 0.36 -0.29
C TRP A 85 -7.81 -1.17 -0.40
N GLN A 86 -8.81 -1.74 0.27
CA GLN A 86 -9.16 -3.15 0.09
C GLN A 86 -9.58 -3.44 -1.35
N ALA A 87 -10.34 -2.55 -1.97
CA ALA A 87 -10.75 -2.71 -3.36
C ALA A 87 -9.54 -2.73 -4.31
N LEU A 88 -8.50 -1.96 -4.01
CA LEU A 88 -7.28 -1.96 -4.82
C LEU A 88 -6.65 -3.35 -4.91
N LEU A 89 -6.73 -4.13 -3.84
CA LEU A 89 -6.14 -5.47 -3.80
C LEU A 89 -6.78 -6.44 -4.80
N SER A 90 -7.99 -6.13 -5.27
CA SER A 90 -8.71 -6.98 -6.23
C SER A 90 -8.33 -6.68 -7.68
N ILE A 91 -7.52 -5.67 -7.95
CA ILE A 91 -7.10 -5.34 -9.33
C ILE A 91 -6.00 -6.32 -9.74
N PRO A 92 -6.23 -7.17 -10.76
CA PRO A 92 -5.23 -8.17 -11.16
C PRO A 92 -3.95 -7.54 -11.68
N TYR A 93 -2.86 -8.27 -11.56
CA TYR A 93 -1.57 -7.89 -12.13
C TYR A 93 -1.71 -7.65 -13.65
N GLY A 94 -1.16 -6.54 -14.11
CA GLY A 94 -1.21 -6.20 -15.53
C GLY A 94 -2.51 -5.57 -16.00
N GLU A 95 -3.49 -5.39 -15.11
CA GLU A 95 -4.77 -4.77 -15.43
C GLU A 95 -4.90 -3.40 -14.78
N THR A 96 -5.82 -2.60 -15.29
CA THR A 96 -6.15 -1.29 -14.73
C THR A 96 -7.66 -1.20 -14.52
N CYS A 97 -8.08 -0.25 -13.68
CA CYS A 97 -9.49 0.12 -13.56
C CYS A 97 -9.58 1.64 -13.36
N SER A 98 -10.79 2.18 -13.44
CA SER A 98 -11.01 3.60 -13.21
C SER A 98 -11.45 3.86 -11.78
N TYR A 99 -11.36 5.14 -11.36
CA TYR A 99 -11.96 5.56 -10.08
C TYR A 99 -13.46 5.25 -10.03
N LYS A 100 -14.14 5.38 -11.17
CA LYS A 100 -15.57 5.06 -11.25
C LYS A 100 -15.83 3.58 -11.03
N ASP A 101 -14.98 2.71 -11.55
CA ASP A 101 -15.10 1.26 -11.33
C ASP A 101 -15.02 0.94 -9.84
N ILE A 102 -14.10 1.56 -9.12
CA ILE A 102 -13.97 1.37 -7.67
C ILE A 102 -15.21 1.92 -6.96
N ALA A 103 -15.66 3.11 -7.34
CA ALA A 103 -16.87 3.71 -6.75
C ALA A 103 -18.08 2.78 -6.92
N ARG A 104 -18.25 2.18 -8.09
CA ARG A 104 -19.31 1.20 -8.35
C ARG A 104 -19.16 -0.04 -7.45
N GLN A 105 -17.95 -0.55 -7.33
CA GLN A 105 -17.65 -1.72 -6.48
C GLN A 105 -18.02 -1.45 -5.02
N LEU A 106 -17.84 -0.20 -4.56
CA LEU A 106 -18.23 0.19 -3.20
C LEU A 106 -19.71 0.49 -3.07
N GLY A 107 -20.46 0.44 -4.16
CA GLY A 107 -21.91 0.69 -4.14
C GLY A 107 -22.29 2.17 -4.16
N ASN A 108 -21.38 3.07 -4.56
CA ASN A 108 -21.62 4.51 -4.58
C ASN A 108 -20.93 5.17 -5.76
N GLU A 109 -21.59 5.19 -6.91
CA GLU A 109 -21.01 5.76 -8.15
C GLU A 109 -20.71 7.25 -8.03
N LYS A 110 -21.34 7.97 -7.10
CA LYS A 110 -21.11 9.39 -6.90
C LYS A 110 -19.84 9.69 -6.12
N ALA A 111 -19.20 8.69 -5.54
CA ALA A 111 -18.03 8.86 -4.70
C ALA A 111 -16.71 8.91 -5.48
N VAL A 112 -16.71 9.19 -6.77
CA VAL A 112 -15.52 9.15 -7.63
C VAL A 112 -14.40 10.04 -7.10
N ARG A 113 -14.71 11.28 -6.70
CA ARG A 113 -13.71 12.20 -6.14
C ARG A 113 -13.14 11.70 -4.81
N ALA A 114 -14.01 11.19 -3.95
CA ALA A 114 -13.58 10.66 -2.66
C ALA A 114 -12.69 9.41 -2.85
N VAL A 115 -13.01 8.57 -3.83
CA VAL A 115 -12.17 7.42 -4.20
C VAL A 115 -10.81 7.90 -4.67
N GLY A 116 -10.75 8.91 -5.53
CA GLY A 116 -9.48 9.47 -6.00
C GLY A 116 -8.63 10.03 -4.85
N ALA A 117 -9.25 10.76 -3.92
CA ALA A 117 -8.56 11.28 -2.75
C ALA A 117 -8.00 10.16 -1.87
N ALA A 118 -8.81 9.11 -1.61
CA ALA A 118 -8.38 7.97 -0.81
C ALA A 118 -7.25 7.20 -1.52
N ASN A 119 -7.34 7.02 -2.84
CA ASN A 119 -6.30 6.37 -3.62
C ASN A 119 -4.95 7.09 -3.46
N GLY A 120 -4.96 8.43 -3.48
CA GLY A 120 -3.76 9.23 -3.32
C GLY A 120 -3.15 9.16 -1.91
N ARG A 121 -3.89 8.67 -0.92
CA ARG A 121 -3.43 8.51 0.46
C ARG A 121 -3.15 7.06 0.84
N ASN A 122 -3.14 6.16 -0.12
CA ASN A 122 -2.82 4.75 0.12
C ASN A 122 -1.49 4.61 0.85
N PRO A 123 -1.46 4.04 2.07
CA PRO A 123 -0.22 3.92 2.84
C PRO A 123 0.64 2.74 2.43
N ILE A 124 0.08 1.75 1.72
CA ILE A 124 0.80 0.52 1.35
C ILE A 124 0.97 0.50 -0.17
N SER A 125 1.83 1.39 -0.66
CA SER A 125 2.09 1.53 -2.10
C SER A 125 2.64 0.22 -2.67
N ILE A 126 2.41 -0.01 -3.96
CA ILE A 126 2.86 -1.17 -4.72
C ILE A 126 2.05 -2.42 -4.39
N ILE A 127 1.99 -2.83 -3.13
CA ILE A 127 1.24 -4.01 -2.67
C ILE A 127 -0.26 -3.79 -2.82
N ALA A 128 -0.77 -2.65 -2.34
CA ALA A 128 -2.10 -2.17 -2.69
C ALA A 128 -1.93 -1.30 -3.93
N PRO A 129 -2.31 -1.79 -5.14
CA PRO A 129 -1.81 -1.23 -6.39
C PRO A 129 -2.55 0.03 -6.84
N CYS A 130 -2.41 1.11 -6.09
CA CYS A 130 -3.03 2.39 -6.45
C CYS A 130 -2.57 2.89 -7.83
N HIS A 131 -1.39 2.46 -8.29
CA HIS A 131 -0.86 2.79 -9.62
C HIS A 131 -1.63 2.12 -10.77
N ARG A 132 -2.52 1.16 -10.48
CA ARG A 132 -3.38 0.50 -11.48
C ARG A 132 -4.72 1.19 -11.66
N VAL A 133 -4.94 2.29 -10.94
CA VAL A 133 -6.18 3.08 -11.06
C VAL A 133 -5.90 4.30 -11.92
N ILE A 134 -6.70 4.46 -12.95
CA ILE A 134 -6.58 5.57 -13.91
C ILE A 134 -7.87 6.38 -13.92
N GLY A 135 -7.79 7.59 -14.44
CA GLY A 135 -8.97 8.44 -14.58
C GLY A 135 -10.04 7.78 -15.46
N SER A 136 -11.30 8.03 -15.12
CA SER A 136 -12.45 7.45 -15.83
C SER A 136 -12.61 8.00 -17.23
#